data_6f60aafc6e18a77857efd5b4a9aa99f7
#
_entry.id   6f60aafc6e18a77857efd5b4a9aa99f7
#
_cell.length_a   1.000
_cell.length_b   1.000
_cell.length_c   1.000
_cell.angle_alpha   90.00
_cell.angle_beta   90.00
_cell.angle_gamma   90.00
#
_symmetry.space_group_name_H-M   'P 1'
#
loop_
_entity.id
_entity.type
_entity.pdbx_description
1 polymer ?
#
loop_
_entity_poly.entity_id
_entity_poly.type
_entity_poly.pdbx_seq_one_letter_code
_entity_poly.pdbx_strand_id
1 'polypeptide(L)'
;MIRRILLPGTGIETSCLGFGGASLGSRISPRAGLDALARAHEAGVAWYDLAPAYGAGEAESIFSRFLAGRRERLSILTKVGLAPPRRSPFLRMAYLAGRPLLALAQGLRKRTRHVRVTRNRALEITPALIESSIRQSLSRLATDHVDVLALHDPEPQAVTDEAVMRALQGVIARGQANFVGVAGSLEACLAGAQPGLPYTVFQTATRPGTSDFAEIKSYAGREVTIIGHSVLGVGGAKERLITHLRGDLSARKDLA
;
A
#
# COMPACT_ATOMS: atom_id res chain seq x y z
N MET A 1 -17.58 13.38 -6.46
CA MET A 1 -17.09 12.96 -5.13
C MET A 1 -16.86 11.44 -5.18
N ILE A 2 -15.75 10.93 -4.63
CA ILE A 2 -15.44 9.50 -4.63
C ILE A 2 -16.46 8.76 -3.73
N ARG A 3 -16.98 7.61 -4.24
CA ARG A 3 -17.95 6.81 -3.52
C ARG A 3 -17.34 6.22 -2.23
N ARG A 4 -18.08 6.27 -1.13
CA ARG A 4 -17.75 5.57 0.10
C ARG A 4 -18.30 4.14 0.06
N ILE A 5 -17.61 3.23 0.71
CA ILE A 5 -17.96 1.81 0.82
C ILE A 5 -17.64 1.33 2.23
N LEU A 6 -18.41 0.34 2.68
CA LEU A 6 -18.09 -0.44 3.85
C LEU A 6 -17.14 -1.58 3.43
N LEU A 7 -15.98 -1.70 4.06
CA LEU A 7 -15.04 -2.77 3.78
C LEU A 7 -15.54 -4.09 4.41
N PRO A 8 -15.81 -5.13 3.60
CA PRO A 8 -16.35 -6.39 4.08
C PRO A 8 -15.47 -7.03 5.17
N GLY A 9 -16.07 -7.54 6.23
CA GLY A 9 -15.39 -8.19 7.34
C GLY A 9 -14.67 -7.26 8.32
N THR A 10 -14.70 -5.92 8.10
CA THR A 10 -13.99 -4.97 8.97
C THR A 10 -14.90 -3.93 9.63
N GLY A 11 -16.04 -3.62 9.05
CA GLY A 11 -16.86 -2.49 9.48
C GLY A 11 -16.27 -1.11 9.19
N ILE A 12 -15.12 -1.01 8.54
CA ILE A 12 -14.50 0.27 8.17
C ILE A 12 -15.25 0.89 6.99
N GLU A 13 -15.80 2.08 7.18
CA GLU A 13 -16.35 2.88 6.10
C GLU A 13 -15.27 3.81 5.52
N THR A 14 -14.92 3.64 4.26
CA THR A 14 -13.88 4.40 3.60
C THR A 14 -14.18 4.68 2.13
N SER A 15 -13.26 5.32 1.39
CA SER A 15 -13.40 5.55 -0.05
C SER A 15 -13.09 4.30 -0.87
N CYS A 16 -13.83 4.07 -1.96
CA CYS A 16 -13.56 2.94 -2.87
C CYS A 16 -12.25 3.06 -3.65
N LEU A 17 -11.66 4.25 -3.68
CA LEU A 17 -10.31 4.51 -4.20
C LEU A 17 -9.38 4.88 -3.05
N GLY A 18 -8.18 4.31 -3.04
CA GLY A 18 -7.14 4.60 -2.07
C GLY A 18 -5.96 5.36 -2.66
N PHE A 19 -5.21 6.01 -1.81
CA PHE A 19 -3.94 6.68 -2.14
C PHE A 19 -2.76 5.81 -1.74
N GLY A 20 -1.96 5.36 -2.72
CA GLY A 20 -0.72 4.62 -2.48
C GLY A 20 0.47 5.54 -2.22
N GLY A 21 1.07 5.42 -1.03
CA GLY A 21 2.18 6.25 -0.57
C GLY A 21 3.56 5.92 -1.12
N ALA A 22 3.70 4.93 -2.01
CA ALA A 22 5.01 4.43 -2.47
C ALA A 22 5.90 5.50 -3.14
N SER A 23 5.32 6.58 -3.65
CA SER A 23 6.05 7.68 -4.29
C SER A 23 6.43 8.83 -3.34
N LEU A 24 5.84 8.88 -2.14
CA LEU A 24 6.09 9.95 -1.17
C LEU A 24 7.55 9.92 -0.71
N GLY A 25 8.26 11.03 -0.88
CA GLY A 25 9.67 11.11 -0.46
C GLY A 25 10.69 10.51 -1.43
N SER A 26 10.27 9.79 -2.47
CA SER A 26 11.18 9.20 -3.48
C SER A 26 10.99 9.80 -4.87
N ARG A 27 9.87 9.53 -5.52
CA ARG A 27 9.56 10.04 -6.87
C ARG A 27 9.05 11.47 -6.84
N ILE A 28 8.40 11.86 -5.78
CA ILE A 28 7.92 13.22 -5.53
C ILE A 28 8.56 13.78 -4.25
N SER A 29 8.76 15.09 -4.23
CA SER A 29 9.30 15.76 -3.03
C SER A 29 8.31 15.70 -1.87
N PRO A 30 8.74 15.87 -0.61
CA PRO A 30 7.83 15.93 0.53
C PRO A 30 6.72 16.98 0.37
N ARG A 31 7.05 18.18 -0.16
CA ARG A 31 6.07 19.24 -0.41
C ARG A 31 5.03 18.82 -1.44
N ALA A 32 5.47 18.35 -2.62
CA ALA A 32 4.56 17.85 -3.65
C ALA A 32 3.75 16.63 -3.18
N GLY A 33 4.30 15.84 -2.27
CA GLY A 33 3.61 14.73 -1.62
C GLY A 33 2.46 15.21 -0.73
N LEU A 34 2.70 16.23 0.09
CA LEU A 34 1.66 16.85 0.93
C LEU A 34 0.57 17.50 0.08
N ASP A 35 0.93 18.21 -1.00
CA ASP A 35 -0.03 18.79 -1.93
C ASP A 35 -0.89 17.70 -2.61
N ALA A 36 -0.28 16.56 -2.98
CA ALA A 36 -1.01 15.43 -3.57
C ALA A 36 -1.97 14.77 -2.57
N LEU A 37 -1.55 14.61 -1.30
CA LEU A 37 -2.39 14.09 -0.22
C LEU A 37 -3.60 15.00 0.05
N ALA A 38 -3.38 16.32 0.10
CA ALA A 38 -4.45 17.31 0.28
C ALA A 38 -5.49 17.21 -0.85
N ARG A 39 -5.04 17.22 -2.11
CA ARG A 39 -5.94 17.09 -3.28
C ARG A 39 -6.69 15.77 -3.30
N ALA A 40 -6.04 14.66 -2.93
CA ALA A 40 -6.70 13.37 -2.85
C ALA A 40 -7.81 13.38 -1.80
N HIS A 41 -7.53 13.96 -0.63
CA HIS A 41 -8.50 14.11 0.44
C HIS A 41 -9.69 15.01 0.04
N GLU A 42 -9.43 16.16 -0.59
CA GLU A 42 -10.45 17.06 -1.13
C GLU A 42 -11.35 16.36 -2.17
N ALA A 43 -10.77 15.44 -2.96
CA ALA A 43 -11.52 14.59 -3.88
C ALA A 43 -12.35 13.49 -3.19
N GLY A 44 -12.17 13.30 -1.88
CA GLY A 44 -12.90 12.31 -1.08
C GLY A 44 -12.15 11.02 -0.80
N VAL A 45 -10.82 10.94 -1.07
CA VAL A 45 -10.01 9.79 -0.68
C VAL A 45 -9.87 9.75 0.84
N ALA A 46 -10.18 8.60 1.43
CA ALA A 46 -10.07 8.33 2.87
C ALA A 46 -9.20 7.11 3.20
N TRP A 47 -8.89 6.24 2.22
CA TRP A 47 -7.99 5.10 2.37
C TRP A 47 -6.56 5.44 1.94
N TYR A 48 -5.58 5.18 2.83
CA TYR A 48 -4.16 5.46 2.59
C TYR A 48 -3.31 4.22 2.82
N ASP A 49 -2.60 3.81 1.78
CA ASP A 49 -1.72 2.64 1.76
C ASP A 49 -0.26 3.07 1.90
N LEU A 50 0.33 2.74 3.04
CA LEU A 50 1.68 3.10 3.43
C LEU A 50 2.53 1.84 3.68
N ALA A 51 3.81 2.03 3.88
CA ALA A 51 4.74 1.02 4.36
C ALA A 51 6.05 1.65 4.83
N PRO A 52 6.78 1.02 5.77
CA PRO A 52 8.12 1.45 6.18
C PRO A 52 9.11 1.55 5.03
N ALA A 53 8.97 0.70 4.01
CA ALA A 53 9.84 0.67 2.83
C ALA A 53 9.53 1.77 1.80
N TYR A 54 8.35 2.40 1.88
CA TYR A 54 7.90 3.37 0.88
C TYR A 54 8.65 4.69 0.99
N GLY A 55 8.80 5.35 -0.15
CA GLY A 55 9.46 6.64 -0.19
C GLY A 55 10.92 6.62 0.28
N ALA A 56 11.60 5.47 0.16
CA ALA A 56 12.94 5.25 0.72
C ALA A 56 12.99 5.40 2.27
N GLY A 57 11.88 5.07 2.94
CA GLY A 57 11.70 5.14 4.39
C GLY A 57 11.11 6.45 4.89
N GLU A 58 10.70 7.37 4.00
CA GLU A 58 10.19 8.69 4.39
C GLU A 58 8.66 8.81 4.30
N ALA A 59 7.98 7.85 3.65
CA ALA A 59 6.55 7.98 3.33
C ALA A 59 5.67 8.15 4.57
N GLU A 60 5.89 7.37 5.62
CA GLU A 60 5.12 7.46 6.88
C GLU A 60 5.35 8.80 7.58
N SER A 61 6.59 9.30 7.64
CA SER A 61 6.91 10.62 8.25
C SER A 61 6.39 11.81 7.43
N ILE A 62 6.29 11.68 6.11
CA ILE A 62 5.64 12.71 5.28
C ILE A 62 4.13 12.68 5.52
N PHE A 63 3.54 11.47 5.57
CA PHE A 63 2.12 11.30 5.78
C PHE A 63 1.68 11.78 7.18
N SER A 64 2.49 11.62 8.23
CA SER A 64 2.16 12.07 9.58
C SER A 64 1.87 13.57 9.65
N ARG A 65 2.56 14.38 8.83
CA ARG A 65 2.31 15.84 8.74
C ARG A 65 0.93 16.14 8.14
N PHE A 66 0.45 15.30 7.25
CA PHE A 66 -0.90 15.39 6.70
C PHE A 66 -1.95 14.82 7.66
N LEU A 67 -1.60 13.76 8.40
CA LEU A 67 -2.49 13.07 9.34
C LEU A 67 -2.91 13.95 10.52
N ALA A 68 -2.08 14.91 10.92
CA ALA A 68 -2.32 15.78 12.07
C ALA A 68 -3.74 16.39 12.04
N GLY A 69 -4.54 16.12 13.08
CA GLY A 69 -5.93 16.56 13.20
C GLY A 69 -6.94 15.88 12.28
N ARG A 70 -6.56 14.78 11.60
CA ARG A 70 -7.42 14.07 10.65
C ARG A 70 -7.56 12.56 10.93
N ARG A 71 -6.91 12.03 11.99
CA ARG A 71 -6.82 10.58 12.22
C ARG A 71 -8.16 9.86 12.10
N GLU A 72 -9.20 10.39 12.73
CA GLU A 72 -10.55 9.78 12.80
C GLU A 72 -11.29 9.75 11.45
N ARG A 73 -10.79 10.48 10.47
CA ARG A 73 -11.43 10.59 9.14
C ARG A 73 -10.71 9.78 8.08
N LEU A 74 -9.59 9.16 8.43
CA LEU A 74 -8.69 8.48 7.50
C LEU A 74 -8.48 7.04 7.94
N SER A 75 -8.53 6.14 6.97
CA SER A 75 -8.18 4.74 7.16
C SER A 75 -6.75 4.50 6.67
N ILE A 76 -5.91 3.92 7.52
CA ILE A 76 -4.48 3.75 7.28
C ILE A 76 -4.14 2.26 7.27
N LEU A 77 -3.56 1.80 6.17
CA LEU A 77 -2.88 0.52 6.09
C LEU A 77 -1.37 0.78 6.09
N THR A 78 -0.65 0.11 6.99
CA THR A 78 0.82 0.00 6.91
C THR A 78 1.25 -1.46 6.91
N LYS A 79 2.55 -1.72 6.72
CA LYS A 79 3.03 -3.06 6.41
C LYS A 79 4.30 -3.42 7.20
N VAL A 80 4.58 -4.74 7.28
CA VAL A 80 5.81 -5.31 7.82
C VAL A 80 6.35 -6.41 6.91
N GLY A 81 7.66 -6.49 6.71
CA GLY A 81 8.31 -7.51 5.87
C GLY A 81 9.30 -6.94 4.87
N LEU A 82 9.15 -5.68 4.47
CA LEU A 82 10.13 -5.01 3.61
C LEU A 82 10.78 -3.82 4.32
N ALA A 83 12.08 -3.68 4.15
CA ALA A 83 12.85 -2.52 4.57
C ALA A 83 13.26 -1.65 3.37
N PRO A 84 13.44 -0.34 3.58
CA PRO A 84 14.04 0.50 2.55
C PRO A 84 15.47 0.04 2.25
N PRO A 85 15.98 0.35 1.06
CA PRO A 85 17.36 0.02 0.71
C PRO A 85 18.33 0.67 1.69
N ARG A 86 19.39 -0.08 2.07
CA ARG A 86 20.47 0.47 2.88
C ARG A 86 21.18 1.55 2.06
N ARG A 87 21.01 2.80 2.44
CA ARG A 87 21.80 3.91 1.91
C ARG A 87 22.84 4.29 2.95
N SER A 88 24.09 4.44 2.54
CA SER A 88 25.07 5.05 3.42
C SER A 88 24.59 6.46 3.79
N PRO A 89 24.88 6.97 5.02
CA PRO A 89 24.53 8.34 5.41
C PRO A 89 25.05 9.39 4.41
N PHE A 90 26.22 9.16 3.83
CA PHE A 90 26.82 10.00 2.81
C PHE A 90 26.01 10.02 1.51
N LEU A 91 25.56 8.85 1.00
CA LEU A 91 24.69 8.77 -0.17
C LEU A 91 23.31 9.39 0.08
N ARG A 92 22.81 9.32 1.33
CA ARG A 92 21.57 10.00 1.72
C ARG A 92 21.72 11.52 1.67
N MET A 93 22.81 12.07 2.20
CA MET A 93 23.14 13.50 2.13
C MET A 93 23.38 13.96 0.70
N ALA A 94 24.13 13.21 -0.11
CA ALA A 94 24.36 13.51 -1.52
C ALA A 94 23.07 13.49 -2.35
N TYR A 95 22.17 12.55 -2.05
CA TYR A 95 20.85 12.48 -2.70
C TYR A 95 19.98 13.67 -2.32
N LEU A 96 19.96 14.08 -1.05
CA LEU A 96 19.21 15.23 -0.58
C LEU A 96 19.75 16.54 -1.16
N ALA A 97 21.07 16.69 -1.20
CA ALA A 97 21.75 17.87 -1.78
C ALA A 97 21.59 17.94 -3.31
N GLY A 98 21.63 16.80 -4.00
CA GLY A 98 21.48 16.73 -5.47
C GLY A 98 20.04 16.82 -5.99
N ARG A 99 19.04 16.76 -5.11
CA ARG A 99 17.61 16.80 -5.49
C ARG A 99 17.22 18.01 -6.37
N PRO A 100 17.63 19.26 -6.09
CA PRO A 100 17.27 20.40 -6.93
C PRO A 100 17.89 20.30 -8.33
N LEU A 101 19.13 19.82 -8.46
CA LEU A 101 19.81 19.60 -9.73
C LEU A 101 19.17 18.47 -10.55
N LEU A 102 18.72 17.39 -9.90
CA LEU A 102 18.01 16.29 -10.55
C LEU A 102 16.59 16.70 -11.01
N ALA A 103 15.98 17.69 -10.40
CA ALA A 103 14.71 18.24 -10.85
C ALA A 103 14.82 19.04 -12.15
N LEU A 104 15.94 19.77 -12.36
CA LEU A 104 16.22 20.45 -13.62
C LEU A 104 16.53 19.49 -14.78
N ALA A 105 17.04 18.29 -14.48
CA ALA A 105 17.41 17.29 -15.48
C ALA A 105 16.24 16.37 -15.91
N GLN A 106 14.99 16.80 -15.77
CA GLN A 106 13.81 15.98 -16.13
C GLN A 106 13.79 15.53 -17.59
N GLY A 107 14.48 16.25 -18.50
CA GLY A 107 14.65 15.86 -19.90
C GLY A 107 15.52 14.61 -20.11
N LEU A 108 16.50 14.34 -19.27
CA LEU A 108 17.41 13.19 -19.36
C LEU A 108 16.82 11.91 -18.69
N ARG A 109 15.80 12.00 -17.86
CA ARG A 109 15.19 10.88 -17.16
C ARG A 109 14.56 9.82 -18.06
N LYS A 110 14.15 10.15 -19.27
CA LYS A 110 13.62 9.17 -20.23
C LYS A 110 14.65 8.10 -20.63
N ARG A 111 15.95 8.40 -20.54
CA ARG A 111 17.04 7.50 -20.96
C ARG A 111 17.61 6.62 -19.85
N THR A 112 17.35 6.96 -18.56
CA THR A 112 17.88 6.24 -17.40
C THR A 112 16.85 5.34 -16.70
N ARG A 113 15.78 4.96 -17.39
CA ARG A 113 14.72 4.09 -16.88
C ARG A 113 15.18 2.69 -16.44
N HIS A 114 16.45 2.34 -16.68
CA HIS A 114 17.05 1.04 -16.36
C HIS A 114 18.05 1.06 -15.22
N VAL A 115 18.25 2.18 -14.54
CA VAL A 115 19.01 2.14 -13.29
C VAL A 115 18.12 1.43 -12.27
N ARG A 116 18.50 0.20 -11.94
CA ARG A 116 17.96 -0.57 -10.80
C ARG A 116 18.27 0.21 -9.51
N VAL A 117 17.53 1.28 -9.27
CA VAL A 117 17.63 2.02 -8.02
C VAL A 117 17.00 1.13 -6.96
N THR A 118 17.89 0.38 -6.30
CA THR A 118 17.70 -0.16 -4.96
C THR A 118 16.30 -0.76 -4.70
N ARG A 119 16.16 -2.05 -4.97
CA ARG A 119 15.01 -2.85 -4.51
C ARG A 119 14.90 -2.74 -2.99
N ASN A 120 13.68 -2.62 -2.49
CA ASN A 120 13.39 -2.86 -1.09
C ASN A 120 13.97 -4.22 -0.70
N ARG A 121 14.43 -4.33 0.51
CA ARG A 121 15.04 -5.56 1.02
C ARG A 121 13.97 -6.35 1.76
N ALA A 122 13.72 -7.59 1.34
CA ALA A 122 12.91 -8.52 2.10
C ALA A 122 13.59 -8.81 3.45
N LEU A 123 12.79 -8.84 4.50
CA LEU A 123 13.19 -9.22 5.85
C LEU A 123 12.49 -10.52 6.18
N GLU A 124 13.16 -11.38 6.93
CA GLU A 124 12.50 -12.52 7.55
C GLU A 124 11.43 -12.04 8.52
N ILE A 125 10.20 -12.49 8.33
CA ILE A 125 9.06 -12.07 9.14
C ILE A 125 9.07 -12.90 10.43
N THR A 126 9.44 -12.26 11.52
CA THR A 126 9.51 -12.85 12.86
C THR A 126 8.63 -12.05 13.83
N PRO A 127 8.21 -12.64 14.97
CA PRO A 127 7.50 -11.92 16.03
C PRO A 127 8.20 -10.61 16.44
N ALA A 128 9.51 -10.66 16.63
CA ALA A 128 10.31 -9.49 17.01
C ALA A 128 10.30 -8.40 15.92
N LEU A 129 10.33 -8.80 14.63
CA LEU A 129 10.22 -7.85 13.52
C LEU A 129 8.83 -7.19 13.51
N ILE A 130 7.76 -7.96 13.69
CA ILE A 130 6.38 -7.44 13.73
C ILE A 130 6.25 -6.38 14.82
N GLU A 131 6.65 -6.71 16.05
CA GLU A 131 6.56 -5.80 17.19
C GLU A 131 7.41 -4.54 17.03
N SER A 132 8.63 -4.67 16.53
CA SER A 132 9.49 -3.52 16.32
C SER A 132 9.02 -2.65 15.17
N SER A 133 8.52 -3.26 14.08
CA SER A 133 8.03 -2.55 12.90
C SER A 133 6.79 -1.72 13.21
N ILE A 134 5.78 -2.31 13.89
CA ILE A 134 4.56 -1.56 14.22
C ILE A 134 4.87 -0.38 15.15
N ARG A 135 5.67 -0.56 16.19
CA ARG A 135 6.08 0.54 17.08
C ARG A 135 6.76 1.68 16.32
N GLN A 136 7.67 1.35 15.40
CA GLN A 136 8.35 2.33 14.57
C GLN A 136 7.41 3.03 13.60
N SER A 137 6.46 2.30 12.99
CA SER A 137 5.45 2.89 12.10
C SER A 137 4.54 3.85 12.85
N LEU A 138 4.02 3.47 14.02
CA LEU A 138 3.20 4.34 14.85
C LEU A 138 3.95 5.61 15.28
N SER A 139 5.22 5.47 15.66
CA SER A 139 6.08 6.62 15.98
C SER A 139 6.28 7.55 14.78
N ARG A 140 6.55 7.01 13.57
CA ARG A 140 6.72 7.83 12.35
C ARG A 140 5.41 8.47 11.89
N LEU A 141 4.29 7.79 12.06
CA LEU A 141 2.95 8.29 11.73
C LEU A 141 2.42 9.28 12.78
N ALA A 142 3.04 9.34 13.96
CA ALA A 142 2.58 10.12 15.11
C ALA A 142 1.11 9.80 15.47
N THR A 143 0.79 8.50 15.58
CA THR A 143 -0.53 7.96 15.98
C THR A 143 -0.33 6.75 16.88
N ASP A 144 -1.34 6.41 17.65
CA ASP A 144 -1.36 5.26 18.55
C ASP A 144 -1.80 3.96 17.86
N HIS A 145 -2.51 4.07 16.73
CA HIS A 145 -2.97 2.90 15.99
C HIS A 145 -3.05 3.14 14.48
N VAL A 146 -3.10 2.04 13.73
CA VAL A 146 -3.47 1.99 12.31
C VAL A 146 -4.73 1.13 12.14
N ASP A 147 -5.42 1.29 11.02
CA ASP A 147 -6.60 0.46 10.75
C ASP A 147 -6.20 -0.95 10.34
N VAL A 148 -5.14 -1.08 9.55
CA VAL A 148 -4.65 -2.39 9.10
C VAL A 148 -3.13 -2.46 9.17
N LEU A 149 -2.61 -3.54 9.78
CA LEU A 149 -1.22 -3.98 9.64
C LEU A 149 -1.16 -5.20 8.72
N ALA A 150 -0.48 -5.08 7.57
CA ALA A 150 -0.35 -6.18 6.62
C ALA A 150 1.08 -6.75 6.56
N LEU A 151 1.22 -8.05 6.33
CA LEU A 151 2.48 -8.66 5.91
C LEU A 151 2.81 -8.19 4.50
N HIS A 152 4.04 -7.74 4.23
CA HIS A 152 4.44 -7.12 2.98
C HIS A 152 5.29 -8.06 2.14
N ASP A 153 4.73 -8.54 1.02
CA ASP A 153 5.32 -9.56 0.14
C ASP A 153 5.85 -10.78 0.92
N PRO A 154 5.02 -11.38 1.81
CA PRO A 154 5.44 -12.54 2.56
C PRO A 154 5.52 -13.78 1.66
N GLU A 155 6.43 -14.71 2.01
CA GLU A 155 6.33 -16.08 1.52
C GLU A 155 5.10 -16.76 2.16
N PRO A 156 4.39 -17.67 1.45
CA PRO A 156 3.20 -18.34 1.96
C PRO A 156 3.40 -19.02 3.32
N GLN A 157 4.57 -19.59 3.56
CA GLN A 157 4.92 -20.25 4.83
C GLN A 157 4.93 -19.27 6.01
N ALA A 158 5.40 -18.03 5.80
CA ALA A 158 5.38 -17.01 6.85
C ALA A 158 3.96 -16.57 7.21
N VAL A 159 3.02 -16.65 6.25
CA VAL A 159 1.59 -16.30 6.48
C VAL A 159 0.91 -17.32 7.41
N THR A 160 1.27 -18.60 7.31
CA THR A 160 0.69 -19.69 8.10
C THR A 160 1.50 -20.04 9.36
N ASP A 161 2.61 -19.34 9.60
CA ASP A 161 3.43 -19.55 10.80
C ASP A 161 2.70 -19.11 12.05
N GLU A 162 2.55 -20.02 13.01
CA GLU A 162 1.82 -19.77 14.25
C GLU A 162 2.43 -18.66 15.11
N ALA A 163 3.76 -18.53 15.16
CA ALA A 163 4.40 -17.48 15.96
C ALA A 163 4.16 -16.10 15.33
N VAL A 164 4.17 -16.01 13.98
CA VAL A 164 3.79 -14.80 13.23
C VAL A 164 2.33 -14.44 13.51
N MET A 165 1.42 -15.40 13.43
CA MET A 165 -0.02 -15.16 13.69
C MET A 165 -0.27 -14.71 15.13
N ARG A 166 0.35 -15.36 16.12
CA ARG A 166 0.25 -14.92 17.52
C ARG A 166 0.79 -13.50 17.74
N ALA A 167 1.89 -13.14 17.09
CA ALA A 167 2.43 -11.79 17.17
C ALA A 167 1.47 -10.76 16.59
N LEU A 168 0.85 -11.03 15.44
CA LEU A 168 -0.16 -10.17 14.82
C LEU A 168 -1.42 -10.03 15.70
N GLN A 169 -1.91 -11.12 16.26
CA GLN A 169 -3.02 -11.09 17.23
C GLN A 169 -2.66 -10.26 18.49
N GLY A 170 -1.40 -10.34 18.94
CA GLY A 170 -0.88 -9.48 19.99
C GLY A 170 -0.89 -8.00 19.66
N VAL A 171 -0.62 -7.63 18.40
CA VAL A 171 -0.73 -6.25 17.90
C VAL A 171 -2.17 -5.74 17.98
N ILE A 172 -3.16 -6.57 17.58
CA ILE A 172 -4.59 -6.24 17.73
C ILE A 172 -4.97 -6.11 19.20
N ALA A 173 -4.60 -7.07 20.03
CA ALA A 173 -4.93 -7.07 21.46
C ALA A 173 -4.40 -5.83 22.20
N ARG A 174 -3.28 -5.26 21.74
CA ARG A 174 -2.72 -3.99 22.26
C ARG A 174 -3.34 -2.75 21.64
N GLY A 175 -4.32 -2.88 20.73
CA GLY A 175 -4.96 -1.76 20.06
C GLY A 175 -4.05 -1.00 19.07
N GLN A 176 -2.92 -1.59 18.66
CA GLN A 176 -1.97 -0.96 17.73
C GLN A 176 -2.39 -1.08 16.27
N ALA A 177 -3.23 -2.06 15.95
CA ALA A 177 -3.94 -2.20 14.67
C ALA A 177 -5.32 -2.80 14.94
N ASN A 178 -6.33 -2.37 14.17
CA ASN A 178 -7.68 -2.91 14.26
C ASN A 178 -7.79 -4.27 13.56
N PHE A 179 -7.11 -4.39 12.41
CA PHE A 179 -7.14 -5.60 11.58
C PHE A 179 -5.74 -5.96 11.10
N VAL A 180 -5.57 -7.22 10.72
CA VAL A 180 -4.35 -7.70 10.07
C VAL A 180 -4.65 -8.22 8.67
N GLY A 181 -3.64 -8.18 7.80
CA GLY A 181 -3.79 -8.55 6.41
C GLY A 181 -2.53 -9.13 5.78
N VAL A 182 -2.69 -9.51 4.52
CA VAL A 182 -1.61 -9.97 3.63
C VAL A 182 -1.56 -9.07 2.41
N ALA A 183 -0.42 -8.47 2.13
CA ALA A 183 -0.18 -7.63 0.95
C ALA A 183 0.96 -8.24 0.13
N GLY A 184 0.63 -9.00 -0.92
CA GLY A 184 1.64 -9.73 -1.70
C GLY A 184 1.08 -10.46 -2.91
N SER A 185 1.72 -11.59 -3.25
CA SER A 185 1.28 -12.45 -4.34
C SER A 185 -0.10 -13.05 -4.09
N LEU A 186 -0.76 -13.50 -5.16
CA LEU A 186 -2.02 -14.23 -5.02
C LEU A 186 -1.86 -15.47 -4.14
N GLU A 187 -0.76 -16.20 -4.29
CA GLU A 187 -0.45 -17.39 -3.50
C GLU A 187 -0.35 -17.08 -2.00
N ALA A 188 0.34 -16.00 -1.61
CA ALA A 188 0.41 -15.55 -0.23
C ALA A 188 -0.96 -15.11 0.31
N CYS A 189 -1.77 -14.44 -0.51
CA CYS A 189 -3.14 -14.07 -0.15
C CYS A 189 -4.03 -15.30 0.06
N LEU A 190 -3.94 -16.30 -0.80
CA LEU A 190 -4.68 -17.57 -0.66
C LEU A 190 -4.25 -18.34 0.60
N ALA A 191 -2.94 -18.38 0.88
CA ALA A 191 -2.45 -18.99 2.12
C ALA A 191 -3.07 -18.32 3.36
N GLY A 192 -3.18 -16.99 3.37
CA GLY A 192 -3.79 -16.23 4.47
C GLY A 192 -5.32 -16.27 4.51
N ALA A 193 -5.96 -16.58 3.38
CA ALA A 193 -7.42 -16.64 3.30
C ALA A 193 -8.01 -17.94 3.89
N GLN A 194 -7.18 -18.92 4.24
CA GLN A 194 -7.63 -20.18 4.83
C GLN A 194 -8.53 -19.93 6.06
N PRO A 195 -9.58 -20.74 6.24
CA PRO A 195 -10.46 -20.65 7.40
C PRO A 195 -9.69 -20.77 8.71
N GLY A 196 -10.09 -19.98 9.71
CA GLY A 196 -9.45 -19.99 11.04
C GLY A 196 -8.23 -19.07 11.18
N LEU A 197 -7.67 -18.50 10.09
CA LEU A 197 -6.57 -17.57 10.17
C LEU A 197 -7.05 -16.12 10.47
N PRO A 198 -6.22 -15.29 11.10
CA PRO A 198 -6.65 -13.99 11.62
C PRO A 198 -6.78 -12.88 10.57
N TYR A 199 -6.38 -13.13 9.34
CA TYR A 199 -6.30 -12.10 8.31
C TYR A 199 -7.68 -11.74 7.75
N THR A 200 -7.98 -10.46 7.70
CA THR A 200 -9.26 -9.93 7.18
C THR A 200 -9.07 -9.11 5.91
N VAL A 201 -7.88 -8.57 5.68
CA VAL A 201 -7.58 -7.69 4.54
C VAL A 201 -6.51 -8.30 3.65
N PHE A 202 -6.81 -8.43 2.38
CA PHE A 202 -5.90 -8.96 1.36
C PHE A 202 -5.62 -7.89 0.30
N GLN A 203 -4.36 -7.67 -0.01
CA GLN A 203 -3.95 -6.70 -1.02
C GLN A 203 -3.05 -7.37 -2.05
N THR A 204 -3.46 -7.37 -3.31
CA THR A 204 -2.68 -7.98 -4.39
C THR A 204 -2.66 -7.11 -5.63
N ALA A 205 -1.63 -7.31 -6.47
CA ALA A 205 -1.58 -6.69 -7.78
C ALA A 205 -2.66 -7.30 -8.67
N THR A 206 -3.60 -6.48 -9.13
CA THR A 206 -4.68 -6.97 -9.98
C THR A 206 -4.69 -6.26 -11.33
N ARG A 207 -5.24 -6.94 -12.33
CA ARG A 207 -5.47 -6.40 -13.67
C ARG A 207 -6.95 -6.55 -14.01
N PRO A 208 -7.52 -5.66 -14.82
CA PRO A 208 -8.86 -5.88 -15.35
C PRO A 208 -8.95 -7.24 -16.06
N GLY A 209 -9.95 -8.04 -15.70
CA GLY A 209 -10.18 -9.36 -16.30
C GLY A 209 -9.46 -10.54 -15.63
N THR A 210 -8.75 -10.35 -14.50
CA THR A 210 -8.26 -11.47 -13.68
C THR A 210 -9.32 -11.94 -12.69
N SER A 211 -9.25 -13.21 -12.29
CA SER A 211 -10.16 -13.84 -11.32
C SER A 211 -9.66 -13.76 -9.88
N ASP A 212 -8.50 -13.12 -9.64
CA ASP A 212 -7.79 -13.12 -8.36
C ASP A 212 -8.70 -12.78 -7.16
N PHE A 213 -9.58 -11.79 -7.32
CA PHE A 213 -10.49 -11.37 -6.24
C PHE A 213 -11.58 -12.41 -5.96
N ALA A 214 -12.13 -12.99 -7.02
CA ALA A 214 -13.14 -14.04 -6.89
C ALA A 214 -12.53 -15.30 -6.25
N GLU A 215 -11.30 -15.61 -6.59
CA GLU A 215 -10.56 -16.75 -6.05
C GLU A 215 -10.28 -16.57 -4.55
N ILE A 216 -9.71 -15.43 -4.13
CA ILE A 216 -9.48 -15.14 -2.71
C ILE A 216 -10.79 -15.18 -1.93
N LYS A 217 -11.85 -14.56 -2.45
CA LYS A 217 -13.16 -14.52 -1.79
C LYS A 217 -13.77 -15.90 -1.64
N SER A 218 -13.73 -16.70 -2.71
CA SER A 218 -14.25 -18.08 -2.69
C SER A 218 -13.49 -18.95 -1.72
N TYR A 219 -12.15 -18.82 -1.68
CA TYR A 219 -11.30 -19.61 -0.81
C TYR A 219 -11.48 -19.24 0.68
N ALA A 220 -11.69 -17.98 0.99
CA ALA A 220 -11.89 -17.51 2.36
C ALA A 220 -13.18 -18.08 2.99
N GLY A 221 -14.23 -18.30 2.22
CA GLY A 221 -15.53 -18.79 2.71
C GLY A 221 -16.21 -17.86 3.74
N ARG A 222 -15.72 -16.63 3.88
CA ARG A 222 -16.20 -15.59 4.81
C ARG A 222 -16.02 -14.21 4.22
N GLU A 223 -16.60 -13.19 4.85
CA GLU A 223 -16.39 -11.81 4.43
C GLU A 223 -14.95 -11.37 4.66
N VAL A 224 -14.29 -10.92 3.59
CA VAL A 224 -12.94 -10.38 3.60
C VAL A 224 -12.85 -9.17 2.69
N THR A 225 -11.99 -8.23 3.05
CA THR A 225 -11.67 -7.07 2.22
C THR A 225 -10.55 -7.41 1.26
N ILE A 226 -10.75 -7.13 -0.04
CA ILE A 226 -9.73 -7.32 -1.06
C ILE A 226 -9.42 -5.98 -1.72
N ILE A 227 -8.15 -5.62 -1.75
CA ILE A 227 -7.63 -4.36 -2.27
C ILE A 227 -6.76 -4.64 -3.48
N GLY A 228 -7.12 -4.07 -4.63
CA GLY A 228 -6.32 -4.12 -5.83
C GLY A 228 -5.34 -2.95 -5.90
N HIS A 229 -4.08 -3.25 -6.13
CA HIS A 229 -3.10 -2.22 -6.49
C HIS A 229 -2.55 -2.45 -7.89
N SER A 230 -1.82 -1.47 -8.44
CA SER A 230 -1.25 -1.55 -9.79
C SER A 230 -2.28 -1.84 -10.90
N VAL A 231 -3.53 -1.49 -10.69
CA VAL A 231 -4.67 -1.76 -11.59
C VAL A 231 -4.41 -1.27 -13.02
N LEU A 232 -3.75 -0.13 -13.18
CA LEU A 232 -3.37 0.40 -14.49
C LEU A 232 -2.06 -0.20 -15.02
N GLY A 233 -1.42 -1.04 -14.23
CA GLY A 233 -0.30 -1.90 -14.58
C GLY A 233 0.99 -1.20 -14.98
N VAL A 234 2.04 -2.02 -15.07
CA VAL A 234 3.29 -1.70 -15.76
C VAL A 234 3.21 -2.39 -17.12
N GLY A 235 3.36 -1.66 -18.23
CA GLY A 235 3.40 -2.26 -19.58
C GLY A 235 2.10 -2.20 -20.37
N GLY A 236 1.49 -1.01 -20.49
CA GLY A 236 0.42 -0.75 -21.48
C GLY A 236 -1.01 -1.10 -21.03
N ALA A 237 -1.23 -1.45 -19.75
CA ALA A 237 -2.58 -1.70 -19.25
C ALA A 237 -3.45 -0.44 -19.25
N LYS A 238 -2.83 0.73 -19.03
CA LYS A 238 -3.51 2.04 -19.15
C LYS A 238 -3.99 2.28 -20.57
N GLU A 239 -3.14 2.02 -21.55
CA GLU A 239 -3.44 2.18 -22.99
C GLU A 239 -4.54 1.20 -23.41
N ARG A 240 -4.46 -0.06 -22.96
CA ARG A 240 -5.52 -1.06 -23.24
C ARG A 240 -6.86 -0.66 -22.61
N LEU A 241 -6.85 -0.17 -21.36
CA LEU A 241 -8.07 0.31 -20.71
C LEU A 241 -8.67 1.50 -21.46
N ILE A 242 -7.85 2.47 -21.88
CA ILE A 242 -8.29 3.62 -22.68
C ILE A 242 -8.88 3.15 -24.00
N THR A 243 -8.24 2.20 -24.69
CA THR A 243 -8.73 1.65 -25.96
C THR A 243 -10.08 0.93 -25.76
N HIS A 244 -10.21 0.13 -24.71
CA HIS A 244 -11.44 -0.58 -24.37
C HIS A 244 -12.59 0.41 -24.07
N LEU A 245 -12.35 1.42 -23.22
CA LEU A 245 -13.34 2.44 -22.92
C LEU A 245 -13.75 3.29 -24.13
N ARG A 246 -12.81 3.56 -25.04
CA ARG A 246 -13.12 4.27 -26.31
C ARG A 246 -13.94 3.39 -27.27
N GLY A 247 -13.66 2.09 -27.33
CA GLY A 247 -14.46 1.12 -28.09
C GLY A 247 -15.89 1.04 -27.61
N ASP A 248 -16.10 0.95 -26.29
CA ASP A 248 -17.46 0.95 -25.70
C ASP A 248 -18.22 2.25 -25.95
N LEU A 249 -17.52 3.40 -25.96
CA LEU A 249 -18.14 4.70 -26.24
C LEU A 249 -18.50 4.86 -27.72
N SER A 250 -17.75 4.27 -28.65
CA SER A 250 -18.11 4.26 -30.07
C SER A 250 -19.30 3.34 -30.33
N ALA A 251 -19.31 2.13 -29.76
CA ALA A 251 -20.42 1.18 -29.88
C ALA A 251 -21.76 1.73 -29.31
N ARG A 252 -21.71 2.57 -28.30
CA ARG A 252 -22.92 3.24 -27.75
C ARG A 252 -23.42 4.40 -28.59
N LYS A 253 -22.57 5.02 -29.43
CA LYS A 253 -22.97 6.07 -30.37
C LYS A 253 -23.68 5.51 -31.62
N ASP A 254 -23.37 4.26 -31.96
CA ASP A 254 -24.00 3.59 -33.11
C ASP A 254 -25.39 2.98 -32.76
N LEU A 255 -25.81 3.07 -31.48
CA LEU A 255 -27.11 2.60 -30.97
C LEU A 255 -28.05 3.76 -30.61
N ALA A 256 -27.69 5.00 -30.86
CA ALA A 256 -28.50 6.22 -30.63
C ALA A 256 -28.84 6.90 -31.98
#